data_4b3deb83d57913e1d74fc32c2aa70bc9
#
_entry.id   4b3deb83d57913e1d74fc32c2aa70bc9
#
_cell.length_a   1.000
_cell.length_b   1.000
_cell.length_c   1.000
_cell.angle_alpha   90.00
_cell.angle_beta   90.00
_cell.angle_gamma   90.00
#
_symmetry.space_group_name_H-M   'P 1'
#
loop_
_entity.id
_entity.type
_entity.pdbx_description
1 polymer ?
#
loop_
_entity_poly.entity_id
_entity_poly.type
_entity_poly.pdbx_seq_one_letter_code
_entity_poly.pdbx_strand_id
1 'polypeptide(L)'
;SVAAYGQDPVFSQFYAHPLELNPALAGNSGGTRIGLNYRNQWNGLSSDYKTYAVSADQYLFGYNSGIGISLMADEAGQGIYRTINGEFAYSYQIEMKNDTKIKMGVQLGFISVALDYDKLLFIDQIDPINGATSPGGLPYPTNEAPPEFTNRTLLDLGFGAVINNENFYAGLAMKHLNRPDLN
;
A
#
# COMPACT_ATOMS: atom_id res chain seq x y z
N SER A 1 -26.03 6.14 -5.69
CA SER A 1 -24.96 5.92 -4.71
C SER A 1 -23.62 6.13 -5.41
N VAL A 2 -22.85 7.11 -4.98
CA VAL A 2 -21.48 7.31 -5.43
C VAL A 2 -20.63 6.35 -4.60
N ALA A 3 -20.11 5.30 -5.24
CA ALA A 3 -19.12 4.43 -4.59
C ALA A 3 -17.80 5.23 -4.49
N ALA A 4 -17.40 5.58 -3.29
CA ALA A 4 -16.06 6.10 -3.04
C ALA A 4 -15.12 4.90 -2.96
N TYR A 5 -14.22 4.78 -3.93
CA TYR A 5 -13.14 3.80 -3.86
C TYR A 5 -11.99 4.39 -3.02
N GLY A 6 -11.50 3.61 -2.05
CA GLY A 6 -10.28 3.95 -1.33
C GLY A 6 -9.12 4.07 -2.33
N GLN A 7 -8.27 5.09 -2.13
CA GLN A 7 -7.08 5.27 -2.94
C GLN A 7 -5.88 4.69 -2.19
N ASP A 8 -5.03 3.95 -2.89
CA ASP A 8 -3.76 3.52 -2.35
C ASP A 8 -2.87 4.72 -2.04
N PRO A 9 -2.04 4.66 -0.98
CA PRO A 9 -1.07 5.71 -0.71
C PRO A 9 -0.04 5.78 -1.84
N VAL A 10 0.05 6.94 -2.49
CA VAL A 10 0.99 7.19 -3.57
C VAL A 10 2.18 7.97 -3.05
N PHE A 11 3.40 7.47 -3.29
CA PHE A 11 4.62 8.20 -3.00
C PHE A 11 4.81 9.34 -4.01
N SER A 12 5.26 10.52 -3.53
CA SER A 12 5.59 11.66 -4.40
C SER A 12 6.70 11.31 -5.39
N GLN A 13 7.60 10.40 -5.01
CA GLN A 13 8.66 9.84 -5.85
C GLN A 13 8.29 8.41 -6.25
N PHE A 14 7.30 8.26 -7.10
CA PHE A 14 6.78 6.96 -7.55
C PHE A 14 7.86 6.06 -8.19
N TYR A 15 8.87 6.64 -8.83
CA TYR A 15 9.99 5.91 -9.45
C TYR A 15 10.90 5.22 -8.42
N ALA A 16 10.87 5.64 -7.15
CA ALA A 16 11.64 5.01 -6.09
C ALA A 16 11.04 3.68 -5.61
N HIS A 17 9.77 3.41 -5.98
CA HIS A 17 9.06 2.17 -5.62
C HIS A 17 8.35 1.56 -6.84
N PRO A 18 9.10 1.07 -7.86
CA PRO A 18 8.52 0.66 -9.14
C PRO A 18 7.59 -0.56 -9.06
N LEU A 19 7.77 -1.47 -8.09
CA LEU A 19 6.85 -2.60 -7.88
C LEU A 19 5.44 -2.13 -7.57
N GLU A 20 5.30 -1.02 -6.86
CA GLU A 20 4.01 -0.39 -6.56
C GLU A 20 3.31 0.13 -7.82
N LEU A 21 4.08 0.59 -8.81
CA LEU A 21 3.53 1.09 -10.06
C LEU A 21 3.04 -0.03 -10.98
N ASN A 22 3.85 -1.07 -11.13
CA ASN A 22 3.59 -2.10 -12.12
C ASN A 22 4.40 -3.36 -11.79
N PRO A 23 3.77 -4.52 -11.60
CA PRO A 23 4.48 -5.77 -11.33
C PRO A 23 5.40 -6.21 -12.47
N ALA A 24 5.17 -5.77 -13.70
CA ALA A 24 6.08 -6.02 -14.82
C ALA A 24 7.45 -5.35 -14.66
N LEU A 25 7.62 -4.42 -13.71
CA LEU A 25 8.90 -3.77 -13.39
C LEU A 25 9.77 -4.57 -12.42
N ALA A 26 9.31 -5.73 -11.93
CA ALA A 26 10.14 -6.61 -11.12
C ALA A 26 11.39 -7.02 -11.92
N GLY A 27 12.58 -6.90 -11.28
CA GLY A 27 13.85 -7.18 -11.91
C GLY A 27 14.27 -6.22 -13.04
N ASN A 28 13.62 -5.05 -13.17
CA ASN A 28 13.93 -4.11 -14.26
C ASN A 28 15.31 -3.46 -14.15
N SER A 29 15.94 -3.52 -12.98
CA SER A 29 17.29 -2.97 -12.75
C SER A 29 18.42 -3.77 -13.38
N GLY A 30 18.13 -4.97 -13.91
CA GLY A 30 19.16 -5.87 -14.44
C GLY A 30 20.05 -6.50 -13.37
N GLY A 31 19.75 -6.32 -12.10
CA GLY A 31 20.47 -6.86 -10.94
C GLY A 31 19.56 -6.92 -9.72
N THR A 32 20.15 -7.01 -8.55
CA THR A 32 19.41 -6.90 -7.28
C THR A 32 19.22 -5.42 -6.93
N ARG A 33 18.00 -5.02 -6.63
CA ARG A 33 17.66 -3.69 -6.13
C ARG A 33 16.96 -3.83 -4.78
N ILE A 34 17.32 -2.97 -3.83
CA ILE A 34 16.65 -2.84 -2.54
C ILE A 34 16.21 -1.38 -2.41
N GLY A 35 14.95 -1.16 -2.10
CA GLY A 35 14.33 0.14 -1.88
C GLY A 35 13.87 0.29 -0.44
N LEU A 36 14.17 1.43 0.17
CA LEU A 36 13.64 1.85 1.47
C LEU A 36 13.00 3.21 1.31
N ASN A 37 11.76 3.35 1.69
CA ASN A 37 11.02 4.59 1.59
C ASN A 37 10.37 4.92 2.93
N TYR A 38 10.47 6.18 3.31
CA TYR A 38 9.79 6.76 4.45
C TYR A 38 9.11 8.05 4.05
N ARG A 39 7.85 8.19 4.41
CA ARG A 39 7.07 9.40 4.18
C ARG A 39 6.39 9.82 5.48
N ASN A 40 6.47 11.09 5.78
CA ASN A 40 5.74 11.69 6.90
C ASN A 40 4.99 12.91 6.38
N GLN A 41 3.67 12.92 6.55
CA GLN A 41 2.81 14.03 6.14
C GLN A 41 2.13 14.64 7.34
N TRP A 42 1.89 15.97 7.25
CA TRP A 42 1.23 16.78 8.28
C TRP A 42 1.94 16.72 9.64
N ASN A 43 3.27 16.70 9.59
CA ASN A 43 4.10 16.71 10.79
C ASN A 43 3.75 17.93 11.67
N GLY A 44 3.43 17.69 12.95
CA GLY A 44 3.01 18.74 13.90
C GLY A 44 1.51 18.92 14.05
N LEU A 45 0.68 18.20 13.30
CA LEU A 45 -0.74 18.05 13.58
C LEU A 45 -0.98 16.78 14.43
N SER A 46 -2.07 16.77 15.20
CA SER A 46 -2.47 15.63 16.02
C SER A 46 -2.85 14.37 15.22
N SER A 47 -2.89 14.47 13.89
CA SER A 47 -3.20 13.39 12.96
C SER A 47 -2.12 13.25 11.88
N ASP A 48 -0.87 13.00 12.30
CA ASP A 48 0.22 12.71 11.37
C ASP A 48 -0.04 11.40 10.60
N TYR A 49 0.43 11.38 9.34
CA TYR A 49 0.34 10.22 8.46
C TYR A 49 1.74 9.75 8.12
N LYS A 50 2.07 8.51 8.47
CA LYS A 50 3.38 7.92 8.28
C LYS A 50 3.29 6.69 7.40
N THR A 51 4.13 6.64 6.37
CA THR A 51 4.28 5.48 5.49
C THR A 51 5.71 4.97 5.55
N TYR A 52 5.85 3.69 5.76
CA TYR A 52 7.11 2.95 5.69
C TYR A 52 6.99 1.93 4.57
N ALA A 53 7.96 1.89 3.67
CA ALA A 53 7.98 0.86 2.63
C ALA A 53 9.37 0.30 2.43
N VAL A 54 9.45 -1.01 2.28
CA VAL A 54 10.65 -1.74 1.90
C VAL A 54 10.33 -2.62 0.70
N SER A 55 11.21 -2.62 -0.28
CA SER A 55 11.09 -3.48 -1.46
C SER A 55 12.43 -4.08 -1.84
N ALA A 56 12.39 -5.25 -2.41
CA ALA A 56 13.54 -5.88 -3.04
C ALA A 56 13.11 -6.57 -4.33
N ASP A 57 13.89 -6.41 -5.39
CA ASP A 57 13.66 -7.10 -6.64
C ASP A 57 14.95 -7.53 -7.29
N GLN A 58 14.88 -8.59 -8.07
CA GLN A 58 16.02 -9.19 -8.74
C GLN A 58 15.66 -9.71 -10.13
N TYR A 59 16.54 -9.49 -11.08
CA TYR A 59 16.46 -10.12 -12.40
C TYR A 59 17.13 -11.49 -12.40
N LEU A 60 16.47 -12.48 -12.97
CA LEU A 60 16.93 -13.87 -13.10
C LEU A 60 17.44 -14.10 -14.52
N PHE A 61 18.73 -13.90 -14.73
CA PHE A 61 19.36 -13.88 -16.06
C PHE A 61 19.12 -15.13 -16.90
N GLY A 62 19.04 -16.32 -16.31
CA GLY A 62 18.83 -17.57 -17.05
C GLY A 62 17.39 -17.82 -17.50
N TYR A 63 16.43 -17.04 -17.01
CA TYR A 63 15.01 -17.28 -17.18
C TYR A 63 14.26 -16.12 -17.84
N ASN A 64 14.95 -15.04 -18.22
CA ASN A 64 14.35 -13.81 -18.74
C ASN A 64 13.21 -13.29 -17.83
N SER A 65 13.38 -13.44 -16.54
CA SER A 65 12.33 -13.20 -15.53
C SER A 65 12.83 -12.28 -14.45
N GLY A 66 11.90 -11.64 -13.76
CA GLY A 66 12.17 -10.86 -12.55
C GLY A 66 11.27 -11.31 -11.42
N ILE A 67 11.79 -11.26 -10.21
CA ILE A 67 11.03 -11.46 -8.98
C ILE A 67 11.16 -10.23 -8.11
N GLY A 68 10.13 -9.93 -7.34
CA GLY A 68 10.15 -8.82 -6.41
C GLY A 68 9.24 -9.07 -5.21
N ILE A 69 9.59 -8.47 -4.10
CA ILE A 69 8.79 -8.41 -2.88
C ILE A 69 8.69 -6.97 -2.41
N SER A 70 7.55 -6.61 -1.84
CA SER A 70 7.31 -5.31 -1.24
C SER A 70 6.51 -5.47 0.03
N LEU A 71 6.85 -4.67 1.04
CA LEU A 71 6.09 -4.51 2.27
C LEU A 71 5.91 -3.03 2.51
N MET A 72 4.69 -2.60 2.77
CA MET A 72 4.34 -1.22 3.08
C MET A 72 3.46 -1.19 4.34
N ALA A 73 3.74 -0.26 5.23
CA ALA A 73 2.94 -0.01 6.41
C ALA A 73 2.58 1.47 6.47
N ASP A 74 1.29 1.74 6.57
CA ASP A 74 0.73 3.08 6.72
C ASP A 74 0.09 3.23 8.09
N GLU A 75 0.37 4.34 8.74
CA GLU A 75 -0.20 4.70 10.03
C GLU A 75 -0.82 6.10 9.93
N ALA A 76 -2.09 6.22 10.31
CA ALA A 76 -2.81 7.48 10.39
C ALA A 76 -3.36 7.71 11.80
N GLY A 77 -3.43 9.00 12.23
CA GLY A 77 -4.04 9.38 13.50
C GLY A 77 -3.32 8.80 14.72
N GLN A 78 -1.99 8.85 14.77
CA GLN A 78 -1.18 8.30 15.88
C GLN A 78 -1.40 6.78 16.09
N GLY A 79 -1.58 6.04 14.98
CA GLY A 79 -1.77 4.59 14.99
C GLY A 79 -3.20 4.13 15.30
N ILE A 80 -4.20 5.03 15.19
CA ILE A 80 -5.61 4.66 15.24
C ILE A 80 -5.98 3.79 14.04
N TYR A 81 -5.52 4.18 12.86
CA TYR A 81 -5.73 3.43 11.63
C TYR A 81 -4.38 2.97 11.08
N ARG A 82 -4.24 1.67 10.86
CA ARG A 82 -3.03 1.05 10.33
C ARG A 82 -3.39 0.15 9.16
N THR A 83 -2.64 0.29 8.06
CA THR A 83 -2.71 -0.61 6.91
C THR A 83 -1.35 -1.24 6.68
N ILE A 84 -1.32 -2.54 6.46
CA ILE A 84 -0.12 -3.28 6.07
C ILE A 84 -0.40 -3.97 4.75
N ASN A 85 0.41 -3.66 3.74
CA ASN A 85 0.36 -4.26 2.42
C ASN A 85 1.63 -5.08 2.22
N GLY A 86 1.47 -6.33 1.79
CA GLY A 86 2.58 -7.19 1.38
C GLY A 86 2.33 -7.72 -0.02
N GLU A 87 3.34 -7.69 -0.88
CA GLU A 87 3.23 -8.03 -2.30
C GLU A 87 4.40 -8.88 -2.74
N PHE A 88 4.10 -9.88 -3.56
CA PHE A 88 5.06 -10.65 -4.33
C PHE A 88 4.77 -10.44 -5.82
N ALA A 89 5.77 -10.06 -6.59
CA ALA A 89 5.66 -9.83 -8.02
C ALA A 89 6.57 -10.80 -8.79
N TYR A 90 6.06 -11.31 -9.90
CA TYR A 90 6.81 -12.07 -10.87
C TYR A 90 6.64 -11.43 -12.25
N SER A 91 7.73 -11.20 -12.97
CA SER A 91 7.70 -10.67 -14.32
C SER A 91 8.41 -11.59 -15.29
N TYR A 92 7.94 -11.61 -16.53
CA TYR A 92 8.58 -12.31 -17.64
C TYR A 92 8.84 -11.35 -18.79
N GLN A 93 10.06 -11.40 -19.35
CA GLN A 93 10.51 -10.53 -20.44
C GLN A 93 10.60 -11.31 -21.75
N ILE A 94 9.99 -10.76 -22.80
CA ILE A 94 10.06 -11.23 -24.16
C ILE A 94 10.86 -10.20 -24.96
N GLU A 95 11.93 -10.64 -25.59
CA GLU A 95 12.71 -9.81 -26.50
C GLU A 95 12.22 -10.01 -27.93
N MET A 96 11.88 -8.92 -28.58
CA MET A 96 11.43 -8.88 -29.97
C MET A 96 12.50 -8.30 -30.86
N LYS A 97 12.28 -8.34 -32.17
CA LYS A 97 13.14 -7.66 -33.15
C LYS A 97 13.17 -6.16 -32.91
N ASN A 98 14.26 -5.49 -33.32
CA ASN A 98 14.46 -4.04 -33.18
C ASN A 98 14.52 -3.57 -31.72
N ASP A 99 15.21 -4.32 -30.86
CA ASP A 99 15.42 -3.98 -29.43
C ASP A 99 14.14 -3.67 -28.63
N THR A 100 13.00 -4.13 -29.16
CA THR A 100 11.73 -4.01 -28.46
C THR A 100 11.60 -5.10 -27.41
N LYS A 101 11.35 -4.70 -26.15
CA LYS A 101 11.15 -5.60 -25.03
C LYS A 101 9.72 -5.46 -24.52
N ILE A 102 9.05 -6.59 -24.36
CA ILE A 102 7.73 -6.66 -23.71
C ILE A 102 7.92 -7.40 -22.39
N LYS A 103 7.49 -6.78 -21.30
CA LYS A 103 7.45 -7.40 -19.99
C LYS A 103 6.00 -7.55 -19.55
N MET A 104 5.67 -8.72 -19.04
CA MET A 104 4.38 -8.98 -18.39
C MET A 104 4.65 -9.40 -16.96
N GLY A 105 3.84 -8.91 -16.03
CA GLY A 105 4.01 -9.20 -14.61
C GLY A 105 2.69 -9.57 -13.96
N VAL A 106 2.77 -10.42 -12.96
CA VAL A 106 1.67 -10.76 -12.07
C VAL A 106 2.09 -10.46 -10.64
N GLN A 107 1.12 -10.09 -9.84
CA GLN A 107 1.29 -9.73 -8.44
C GLN A 107 0.29 -10.49 -7.60
N LEU A 108 0.78 -11.06 -6.52
CA LEU A 108 -0.02 -11.63 -5.44
C LEU A 108 0.33 -10.90 -4.15
N GLY A 109 -0.66 -10.39 -3.46
CA GLY A 109 -0.46 -9.65 -2.23
C GLY A 109 -1.52 -9.91 -1.19
N PHE A 110 -1.35 -9.25 -0.06
CA PHE A 110 -2.36 -9.13 0.97
C PHE A 110 -2.42 -7.69 1.48
N ILE A 111 -3.62 -7.28 1.88
CA ILE A 111 -3.90 -6.00 2.53
C ILE A 111 -4.49 -6.32 3.89
N SER A 112 -3.86 -5.84 4.95
CA SER A 112 -4.37 -5.95 6.32
C SER A 112 -4.67 -4.56 6.85
N VAL A 113 -5.92 -4.33 7.25
CA VAL A 113 -6.39 -3.09 7.82
C VAL A 113 -6.73 -3.32 9.28
N ALA A 114 -6.21 -2.48 10.15
CA ALA A 114 -6.50 -2.50 11.58
C ALA A 114 -6.97 -1.12 12.05
N LEU A 115 -8.03 -1.11 12.84
CA LEU A 115 -8.57 0.06 13.51
C LEU A 115 -8.47 -0.13 15.02
N ASP A 116 -7.73 0.75 15.70
CA ASP A 116 -7.64 0.78 17.16
C ASP A 116 -8.82 1.59 17.70
N TYR A 117 -9.91 0.88 18.00
CA TYR A 117 -11.16 1.47 18.48
C TYR A 117 -10.98 2.18 19.83
N ASP A 118 -10.10 1.68 20.69
CA ASP A 118 -9.89 2.21 22.03
C ASP A 118 -9.22 3.59 22.04
N LYS A 119 -8.61 3.98 20.92
CA LYS A 119 -8.02 5.31 20.72
C LYS A 119 -8.98 6.32 20.10
N LEU A 120 -10.16 5.87 19.65
CA LEU A 120 -11.16 6.77 19.10
C LEU A 120 -11.82 7.56 20.23
N LEU A 121 -12.06 8.84 19.97
CA LEU A 121 -12.80 9.71 20.87
C LEU A 121 -14.13 10.07 20.21
N PHE A 122 -15.22 9.67 20.82
CA PHE A 122 -16.58 9.91 20.34
C PHE A 122 -17.17 11.17 20.96
N ILE A 123 -18.16 11.76 20.30
CA ILE A 123 -18.81 13.01 20.75
C ILE A 123 -19.48 12.83 22.11
N ASP A 124 -20.05 11.65 22.39
CA ASP A 124 -20.68 11.32 23.67
C ASP A 124 -19.70 11.20 24.85
N GLN A 125 -18.41 11.10 24.57
CA GLN A 125 -17.32 11.08 25.52
C GLN A 125 -16.79 12.50 25.86
N ILE A 126 -17.25 13.53 25.18
CA ILE A 126 -16.78 14.90 25.38
C ILE A 126 -17.77 15.66 26.29
N ASP A 127 -17.37 15.85 27.55
CA ASP A 127 -18.11 16.70 28.49
C ASP A 127 -17.84 18.19 28.17
N PRO A 128 -18.88 19.04 28.07
CA PRO A 128 -18.70 20.47 27.76
C PRO A 128 -17.85 21.25 28.76
N ILE A 129 -17.72 20.76 30.00
CA ILE A 129 -17.00 21.43 31.08
C ILE A 129 -15.62 20.79 31.30
N ASN A 130 -15.56 19.46 31.34
CA ASN A 130 -14.37 18.70 31.71
C ASN A 130 -13.59 18.14 30.51
N GLY A 131 -14.13 18.25 29.29
CA GLY A 131 -13.53 17.69 28.09
C GLY A 131 -13.67 16.17 27.99
N ALA A 132 -12.67 15.50 27.44
CA ALA A 132 -12.71 14.04 27.12
C ALA A 132 -12.44 13.13 28.35
N THR A 133 -11.99 13.69 29.44
CA THR A 133 -11.63 12.92 30.65
C THR A 133 -12.46 13.38 31.86
N SER A 134 -12.89 12.41 32.66
CA SER A 134 -13.56 12.67 33.91
C SER A 134 -12.59 13.33 34.93
N PRO A 135 -13.11 13.98 36.01
CA PRO A 135 -12.27 14.53 37.08
C PRO A 135 -11.33 13.51 37.73
N GLY A 136 -11.58 12.22 37.56
CA GLY A 136 -10.71 11.12 38.01
C GLY A 136 -9.64 10.71 36.97
N GLY A 137 -9.52 11.41 35.82
CA GLY A 137 -8.52 11.12 34.78
C GLY A 137 -8.83 9.94 33.86
N LEU A 138 -10.03 9.35 34.00
CA LEU A 138 -10.49 8.26 33.14
C LEU A 138 -11.34 8.81 31.98
N PRO A 139 -11.25 8.19 30.77
CA PRO A 139 -12.15 8.55 29.68
C PRO A 139 -13.60 8.25 30.06
N TYR A 140 -14.53 9.05 29.53
CA TYR A 140 -15.96 8.77 29.70
C TYR A 140 -16.34 7.53 28.87
N PRO A 141 -17.29 6.70 29.38
CA PRO A 141 -17.78 5.56 28.61
C PRO A 141 -18.54 6.05 27.36
N THR A 142 -18.39 5.32 26.25
CA THR A 142 -19.17 5.56 25.03
C THR A 142 -20.30 4.57 24.89
N ASN A 143 -21.40 5.01 24.27
CA ASN A 143 -22.52 4.15 23.88
C ASN A 143 -22.35 3.61 22.44
N GLU A 144 -21.29 4.04 21.72
CA GLU A 144 -21.00 3.55 20.38
C GLU A 144 -20.51 2.09 20.45
N ALA A 145 -21.14 1.22 19.67
CA ALA A 145 -20.71 -0.17 19.59
C ALA A 145 -19.41 -0.29 18.77
N PRO A 146 -18.44 -1.08 19.23
CA PRO A 146 -17.26 -1.35 18.43
C PRO A 146 -17.67 -2.01 17.10
N PRO A 147 -16.96 -1.72 15.99
CA PRO A 147 -17.24 -2.36 14.71
C PRO A 147 -17.06 -3.87 14.82
N GLU A 148 -17.81 -4.61 14.00
CA GLU A 148 -17.81 -6.08 14.00
C GLU A 148 -16.41 -6.66 13.73
N PHE A 149 -15.57 -5.91 13.02
CA PHE A 149 -14.17 -6.25 12.73
C PHE A 149 -13.24 -5.06 12.97
N THR A 150 -12.35 -5.19 13.92
CA THR A 150 -11.26 -4.23 14.18
C THR A 150 -10.01 -4.55 13.37
N ASN A 151 -9.92 -5.74 12.78
CA ASN A 151 -8.81 -6.19 11.97
C ASN A 151 -9.31 -7.07 10.83
N ARG A 152 -8.91 -6.76 9.59
CA ARG A 152 -9.32 -7.50 8.40
C ARG A 152 -8.14 -7.66 7.45
N THR A 153 -7.94 -8.89 6.98
CA THR A 153 -6.89 -9.20 6.00
C THR A 153 -7.53 -9.79 4.75
N LEU A 154 -7.19 -9.25 3.60
CA LEU A 154 -7.70 -9.63 2.29
C LEU A 154 -6.55 -9.94 1.35
N LEU A 155 -6.76 -10.90 0.45
CA LEU A 155 -5.85 -11.16 -0.65
C LEU A 155 -6.03 -10.12 -1.75
N ASP A 156 -4.95 -9.82 -2.46
CA ASP A 156 -4.92 -8.90 -3.58
C ASP A 156 -4.20 -9.50 -4.78
N LEU A 157 -4.74 -9.25 -5.96
CA LEU A 157 -4.20 -9.72 -7.23
C LEU A 157 -3.99 -8.55 -8.18
N GLY A 158 -2.84 -8.52 -8.82
CA GLY A 158 -2.50 -7.51 -9.81
C GLY A 158 -1.88 -8.12 -11.07
N PHE A 159 -2.01 -7.37 -12.16
CA PHE A 159 -1.41 -7.66 -13.45
C PHE A 159 -0.77 -6.40 -14.01
N GLY A 160 0.33 -6.57 -14.74
CA GLY A 160 0.99 -5.47 -15.43
C GLY A 160 1.64 -5.89 -16.72
N ALA A 161 1.73 -4.93 -17.62
CA ALA A 161 2.46 -5.07 -18.87
C ALA A 161 3.24 -3.78 -19.16
N VAL A 162 4.43 -3.95 -19.74
CA VAL A 162 5.29 -2.85 -20.16
C VAL A 162 5.88 -3.20 -21.50
N ILE A 163 5.86 -2.25 -22.42
CA ILE A 163 6.58 -2.32 -23.68
C ILE A 163 7.57 -1.17 -23.75
N ASN A 164 8.79 -1.46 -24.11
CA ASN A 164 9.83 -0.47 -24.28
C ASN A 164 10.76 -0.79 -25.44
N ASN A 165 11.23 0.26 -26.11
CA ASN A 165 12.33 0.23 -27.05
C ASN A 165 13.16 1.50 -26.89
N GLU A 166 14.13 1.75 -27.79
CA GLU A 166 14.97 2.95 -27.73
C GLU A 166 14.20 4.27 -27.80
N ASN A 167 13.03 4.30 -28.43
CA ASN A 167 12.29 5.52 -28.75
C ASN A 167 11.06 5.75 -27.88
N PHE A 168 10.49 4.70 -27.27
CA PHE A 168 9.28 4.84 -26.48
C PHE A 168 9.22 3.84 -25.32
N TYR A 169 8.47 4.21 -24.32
CA TYR A 169 8.11 3.41 -23.16
C TYR A 169 6.60 3.57 -22.89
N ALA A 170 5.90 2.47 -22.77
CA ALA A 170 4.49 2.47 -22.38
C ALA A 170 4.21 1.30 -21.43
N GLY A 171 3.33 1.51 -20.46
CA GLY A 171 2.95 0.49 -19.49
C GLY A 171 1.49 0.59 -19.10
N LEU A 172 0.92 -0.54 -18.74
CA LEU A 172 -0.41 -0.69 -18.17
C LEU A 172 -0.30 -1.53 -16.92
N ALA A 173 -0.94 -1.13 -15.84
CA ALA A 173 -1.09 -1.92 -14.62
C ALA A 173 -2.55 -1.94 -14.18
N MET A 174 -2.99 -3.08 -13.68
CA MET A 174 -4.29 -3.28 -13.07
C MET A 174 -4.06 -3.94 -11.71
N LYS A 175 -4.45 -3.26 -10.65
CA LYS A 175 -4.41 -3.74 -9.26
C LYS A 175 -5.81 -4.10 -8.79
N HIS A 176 -5.90 -4.80 -7.66
CA HIS A 176 -7.16 -5.15 -7.01
C HIS A 176 -8.15 -5.88 -7.94
N LEU A 177 -7.63 -6.81 -8.77
CA LEU A 177 -8.44 -7.55 -9.75
C LEU A 177 -9.55 -8.39 -9.09
N ASN A 178 -9.33 -8.85 -7.88
CA ASN A 178 -10.29 -9.60 -7.07
C ASN A 178 -11.26 -8.69 -6.28
N ARG A 179 -11.15 -7.36 -6.42
CA ARG A 179 -11.99 -6.34 -5.74
C ARG A 179 -12.15 -6.65 -4.25
N PRO A 180 -11.06 -6.65 -3.46
CA PRO A 180 -11.16 -6.93 -2.04
C PRO A 180 -12.08 -5.90 -1.37
N ASP A 181 -13.13 -6.39 -0.70
CA ASP A 181 -14.09 -5.54 0.02
C ASP A 181 -13.55 -5.24 1.41
N LEU A 182 -13.19 -3.99 1.65
CA LEU A 182 -12.66 -3.48 2.92
C LEU A 182 -13.75 -2.94 3.86
N ASN A 183 -15.04 -2.96 3.44
CA ASN A 183 -16.16 -2.50 4.25
C ASN A 183 -16.61 -3.55 5.28
#